data_54423eb991abe07a800c3494b3c30d49
#
_entry.id   54423eb991abe07a800c3494b3c30d49
#
_cell.length_a   1.000
_cell.length_b   1.000
_cell.length_c   1.000
_cell.angle_alpha   90.00
_cell.angle_beta   90.00
_cell.angle_gamma   90.00
#
_symmetry.space_group_name_H-M   'P 1'
#
loop_
_entity.id
_entity.type
_entity.pdbx_description
1 polymer ?
#
loop_
_entity_poly.entity_id
_entity_poly.type
_entity_poly.pdbx_seq_one_letter_code
_entity_poly.pdbx_strand_id
1 'polypeptide(L)'
;MIKIFVTGTDTDVGKTFISALLCKRWNANYWKPIQTGLETDPGDTATVSRLIGIKFLQQPALTYQKPLSPWRAVVLEGREPIDLEQIKVPVFTDNEKPLIIEGAGGVYVPLTEKHITTDLIGSLKCPTIVVARSELGTLNHTLLTIEHLQNRHIPVLGVILNGNINEDNAEALRAFGVRILCQIPHADNLNDVVPLIPVLADVLETTEST
;
A
#
# COMPACT_ATOMS: atom_id res chain seq x y z
N MET A 1 12.69 -5.22 -12.71
CA MET A 1 12.03 -5.36 -11.39
C MET A 1 10.59 -4.88 -11.49
N ILE A 2 9.62 -5.75 -11.21
CA ILE A 2 8.20 -5.41 -11.13
C ILE A 2 8.00 -4.59 -9.85
N LYS A 3 7.36 -3.41 -9.97
CA LYS A 3 7.02 -2.55 -8.84
C LYS A 3 5.51 -2.51 -8.65
N ILE A 4 5.03 -2.66 -7.43
CA ILE A 4 3.61 -2.60 -7.09
C ILE A 4 3.45 -1.67 -5.89
N PHE A 5 2.59 -0.65 -6.05
CA PHE A 5 2.30 0.28 -4.96
C PHE A 5 1.09 -0.23 -4.16
N VAL A 6 1.23 -0.29 -2.85
CA VAL A 6 0.15 -0.64 -1.91
C VAL A 6 -0.37 0.65 -1.30
N THR A 7 -1.60 1.01 -1.63
CA THR A 7 -2.33 2.11 -1.00
C THR A 7 -3.50 1.59 -0.18
N GLY A 8 -4.13 2.44 0.60
CA GLY A 8 -5.34 2.10 1.33
C GLY A 8 -6.51 2.99 0.98
N THR A 9 -7.71 2.54 1.31
CA THR A 9 -8.90 3.41 1.29
C THR A 9 -8.87 4.42 2.45
N ASP A 10 -8.04 4.16 3.48
CA ASP A 10 -7.91 4.99 4.68
C ASP A 10 -6.61 4.66 5.44
N THR A 11 -6.37 5.34 6.56
CA THR A 11 -5.42 4.92 7.59
C THR A 11 -5.98 3.69 8.32
N ASP A 12 -5.11 2.86 8.89
CA ASP A 12 -5.45 1.67 9.70
C ASP A 12 -6.32 0.60 9.01
N VAL A 13 -6.34 0.59 7.67
CA VAL A 13 -6.97 -0.50 6.90
C VAL A 13 -6.10 -1.76 6.79
N GLY A 14 -4.88 -1.74 7.36
CA GLY A 14 -3.96 -2.88 7.41
C GLY A 14 -2.95 -2.95 6.27
N LYS A 15 -2.59 -1.82 5.62
CA LYS A 15 -1.58 -1.78 4.54
C LYS A 15 -0.31 -2.52 4.89
N THR A 16 0.25 -2.26 6.07
CA THR A 16 1.52 -2.82 6.53
C THR A 16 1.45 -4.33 6.69
N PHE A 17 0.34 -4.84 7.21
CA PHE A 17 0.10 -6.28 7.32
C PHE A 17 -0.03 -6.94 5.95
N ILE A 18 -0.82 -6.35 5.06
CA ILE A 18 -0.98 -6.84 3.67
C ILE A 18 0.35 -6.74 2.91
N SER A 19 1.11 -5.66 3.05
CA SER A 19 2.45 -5.53 2.45
C SER A 19 3.38 -6.65 2.91
N ALA A 20 3.35 -7.02 4.19
CA ALA A 20 4.11 -8.15 4.71
C ALA A 20 3.67 -9.49 4.11
N LEU A 21 2.35 -9.72 3.95
CA LEU A 21 1.81 -10.90 3.28
C LEU A 21 2.26 -11.00 1.81
N LEU A 22 2.16 -9.90 1.07
CA LEU A 22 2.62 -9.82 -0.32
C LEU A 22 4.11 -10.10 -0.43
N CYS A 23 4.93 -9.49 0.43
CA CYS A 23 6.38 -9.72 0.46
C CYS A 23 6.70 -11.19 0.74
N LYS A 24 6.01 -11.81 1.68
CA LYS A 24 6.23 -13.22 2.02
C LYS A 24 5.76 -14.17 0.92
N ARG A 25 4.57 -13.91 0.35
CA ARG A 25 3.98 -14.75 -0.70
C ARG A 25 4.76 -14.72 -2.00
N TRP A 26 5.26 -13.53 -2.39
CA TRP A 26 5.93 -13.31 -3.67
C TRP A 26 7.45 -13.25 -3.56
N ASN A 27 8.01 -13.48 -2.38
CA ASN A 27 9.44 -13.29 -2.10
C ASN A 27 9.92 -11.91 -2.55
N ALA A 28 9.14 -10.87 -2.25
CA ALA A 28 9.35 -9.53 -2.75
C ALA A 28 10.24 -8.69 -1.82
N ASN A 29 10.91 -7.70 -2.41
CA ASN A 29 11.51 -6.59 -1.68
C ASN A 29 10.40 -5.68 -1.12
N TYR A 30 10.71 -4.93 -0.06
CA TYR A 30 9.81 -3.95 0.55
C TYR A 30 10.46 -2.59 0.66
N TRP A 31 9.68 -1.55 0.43
CA TRP A 31 10.09 -0.17 0.68
C TRP A 31 8.90 0.72 1.02
N LYS A 32 9.06 1.54 2.06
CA LYS A 32 8.13 2.60 2.42
C LYS A 32 8.81 3.94 2.17
N PRO A 33 8.45 4.70 1.12
CA PRO A 33 9.11 5.95 0.75
C PRO A 33 9.09 6.99 1.87
N ILE A 34 7.94 7.17 2.51
CA ILE A 34 7.72 8.19 3.55
C ILE A 34 7.11 7.52 4.78
N GLN A 35 7.76 7.68 5.92
CA GLN A 35 7.28 7.22 7.21
C GLN A 35 7.01 8.40 8.14
N THR A 36 5.83 8.46 8.73
CA THR A 36 5.47 9.40 9.81
C THR A 36 5.14 8.65 11.10
N GLY A 37 5.08 9.32 12.23
CA GLY A 37 4.62 8.76 13.51
C GLY A 37 5.69 8.03 14.32
N LEU A 38 6.97 8.23 14.03
CA LEU A 38 8.06 7.51 14.73
C LEU A 38 8.20 7.87 16.21
N GLU A 39 7.56 8.93 16.71
CA GLU A 39 7.52 9.20 18.16
C GLU A 39 6.59 8.26 18.93
N THR A 40 5.65 7.58 18.22
CA THR A 40 4.64 6.72 18.85
C THR A 40 4.75 5.25 18.45
N ASP A 41 5.38 4.95 17.31
CA ASP A 41 5.44 3.63 16.70
C ASP A 41 6.80 3.40 16.02
N PRO A 42 7.38 2.19 16.04
CA PRO A 42 8.67 1.89 15.41
C PRO A 42 8.66 2.03 13.87
N GLY A 43 7.49 2.22 13.28
CA GLY A 43 7.27 2.38 11.86
C GLY A 43 6.99 1.08 11.11
N ASP A 44 6.41 1.24 9.92
CA ASP A 44 5.94 0.12 9.11
C ASP A 44 7.09 -0.76 8.63
N THR A 45 8.25 -0.19 8.29
CA THR A 45 9.44 -0.97 7.91
C THR A 45 9.87 -1.93 9.02
N ALA A 46 9.90 -1.47 10.27
CA ALA A 46 10.23 -2.32 11.41
C ALA A 46 9.16 -3.40 11.63
N THR A 47 7.90 -3.04 11.46
CA THR A 47 6.77 -3.99 11.58
C THR A 47 6.81 -5.06 10.51
N VAL A 48 7.01 -4.70 9.23
CA VAL A 48 7.17 -5.68 8.13
C VAL A 48 8.37 -6.57 8.39
N SER A 49 9.53 -5.98 8.76
CA SER A 49 10.74 -6.74 9.10
C SER A 49 10.48 -7.83 10.13
N ARG A 50 9.78 -7.48 11.21
CA ARG A 50 9.38 -8.42 12.27
C ARG A 50 8.44 -9.51 11.77
N LEU A 51 7.42 -9.13 10.97
CA LEU A 51 6.39 -10.06 10.49
C LEU A 51 6.95 -11.11 9.51
N ILE A 52 7.86 -10.71 8.61
CA ILE A 52 8.43 -11.63 7.62
C ILE A 52 9.77 -12.25 8.04
N GLY A 53 10.33 -11.84 9.18
CA GLY A 53 11.58 -12.39 9.72
C GLY A 53 12.85 -11.91 8.99
N ILE A 54 12.78 -10.81 8.23
CA ILE A 54 13.92 -10.21 7.52
C ILE A 54 14.48 -9.05 8.36
N LYS A 55 15.76 -9.14 8.79
CA LYS A 55 16.36 -8.14 9.68
C LYS A 55 16.71 -6.81 9.01
N PHE A 56 16.99 -6.82 7.71
CA PHE A 56 17.48 -5.64 6.99
C PHE A 56 16.60 -5.37 5.77
N LEU A 57 15.63 -4.47 5.93
CA LEU A 57 14.86 -3.89 4.83
C LEU A 57 15.40 -2.51 4.49
N GLN A 58 15.11 -2.05 3.28
CA GLN A 58 15.44 -0.69 2.88
C GLN A 58 14.72 0.33 3.78
N GLN A 59 15.49 1.31 4.24
CA GLN A 59 14.94 2.37 5.08
C GLN A 59 14.08 3.33 4.25
N PRO A 60 13.10 3.99 4.86
CA PRO A 60 12.34 5.04 4.20
C PRO A 60 13.27 6.15 3.68
N ALA A 61 12.88 6.77 2.55
CA ALA A 61 13.60 7.93 2.04
C ALA A 61 13.44 9.16 2.97
N LEU A 62 12.25 9.29 3.54
CA LEU A 62 11.91 10.39 4.45
C LEU A 62 11.22 9.85 5.72
N THR A 63 11.63 10.39 6.86
CA THR A 63 11.07 10.00 8.17
C THR A 63 10.69 11.21 8.99
N TYR A 64 9.55 11.13 9.67
CA TYR A 64 9.00 12.17 10.53
C TYR A 64 8.51 11.60 11.85
N GLN A 65 8.67 12.37 12.92
CA GLN A 65 8.29 11.97 14.27
C GLN A 65 6.77 12.03 14.49
N LYS A 66 6.14 13.13 14.01
CA LYS A 66 4.72 13.38 14.26
C LYS A 66 3.81 12.36 13.56
N PRO A 67 2.77 11.80 14.26
CA PRO A 67 1.79 10.89 13.69
C PRO A 67 0.71 11.64 12.88
N LEU A 68 1.14 12.29 11.82
CA LEU A 68 0.34 13.17 10.96
C LEU A 68 0.55 12.81 9.49
N SER A 69 -0.26 13.43 8.60
CA SER A 69 0.06 13.39 7.17
C SER A 69 1.47 13.95 6.91
N PRO A 70 2.19 13.45 5.89
CA PRO A 70 3.56 13.88 5.62
C PRO A 70 3.71 15.40 5.54
N TRP A 71 2.82 16.09 4.84
CA TRP A 71 2.84 17.56 4.77
C TRP A 71 2.75 18.21 6.15
N ARG A 72 1.81 17.76 7.00
CA ARG A 72 1.63 18.36 8.33
C ARG A 72 2.79 18.05 9.27
N ALA A 73 3.37 16.84 9.15
CA ALA A 73 4.57 16.48 9.88
C ALA A 73 5.75 17.40 9.51
N VAL A 74 6.00 17.59 8.20
CA VAL A 74 7.01 18.54 7.70
C VAL A 74 6.85 19.93 8.30
N VAL A 75 5.64 20.49 8.22
CA VAL A 75 5.37 21.86 8.71
C VAL A 75 5.59 21.96 10.22
N LEU A 76 5.07 21.00 11.01
CA LEU A 76 5.17 21.07 12.46
C LEU A 76 6.55 20.70 13.02
N GLU A 77 7.36 19.96 12.23
CA GLU A 77 8.74 19.65 12.60
C GLU A 77 9.75 20.68 12.06
N GLY A 78 9.27 21.71 11.34
CA GLY A 78 10.14 22.72 10.75
C GLY A 78 11.16 22.14 9.74
N ARG A 79 10.73 21.12 8.99
CA ARG A 79 11.59 20.46 8.00
C ARG A 79 11.37 21.07 6.61
N GLU A 80 12.36 20.87 5.73
CA GLU A 80 12.25 21.28 4.34
C GLU A 80 11.06 20.57 3.65
N PRO A 81 10.34 21.26 2.74
CA PRO A 81 9.25 20.67 1.96
C PRO A 81 9.68 19.41 1.22
N ILE A 82 8.77 18.44 1.14
CA ILE A 82 9.02 17.20 0.39
C ILE A 82 9.14 17.53 -1.11
N ASP A 83 10.25 17.13 -1.69
CA ASP A 83 10.46 17.12 -3.13
C ASP A 83 10.24 15.69 -3.67
N LEU A 84 9.11 15.49 -4.37
CA LEU A 84 8.77 14.18 -4.94
C LEU A 84 9.79 13.69 -5.98
N GLU A 85 10.48 14.60 -6.66
CA GLU A 85 11.50 14.24 -7.64
C GLU A 85 12.74 13.60 -7.01
N GLN A 86 12.98 13.85 -5.73
CA GLN A 86 14.08 13.25 -4.97
C GLN A 86 13.72 11.89 -4.38
N ILE A 87 12.44 11.51 -4.34
CA ILE A 87 12.02 10.19 -3.87
C ILE A 87 12.27 9.17 -4.98
N LYS A 88 13.44 8.54 -4.95
CA LYS A 88 13.85 7.51 -5.91
C LYS A 88 13.80 6.13 -5.27
N VAL A 89 13.36 5.14 -6.07
CA VAL A 89 13.43 3.74 -5.66
C VAL A 89 14.88 3.40 -5.32
N PRO A 90 15.16 2.87 -4.11
CA PRO A 90 16.51 2.52 -3.73
C PRO A 90 17.04 1.32 -4.54
N VAL A 91 18.35 1.16 -4.54
CA VAL A 91 18.99 -0.01 -5.14
C VAL A 91 18.85 -1.19 -4.19
N PHE A 92 18.36 -2.31 -4.70
CA PHE A 92 18.27 -3.58 -3.98
C PHE A 92 19.39 -4.53 -4.41
N THR A 93 19.86 -5.37 -3.52
CA THR A 93 20.86 -6.41 -3.82
C THR A 93 20.32 -7.47 -4.77
N ASP A 94 19.02 -7.71 -4.75
CA ASP A 94 18.30 -8.62 -5.64
C ASP A 94 17.23 -7.83 -6.41
N ASN A 95 17.59 -7.38 -7.60
CA ASN A 95 16.72 -6.62 -8.49
C ASN A 95 15.78 -7.49 -9.35
N GLU A 96 15.88 -8.80 -9.26
CA GLU A 96 14.97 -9.72 -9.96
C GLU A 96 13.67 -9.89 -9.18
N LYS A 97 13.71 -9.75 -7.86
CA LYS A 97 12.52 -9.82 -7.02
C LYS A 97 11.57 -8.66 -7.29
N PRO A 98 10.26 -8.89 -7.21
CA PRO A 98 9.29 -7.79 -7.22
C PRO A 98 9.52 -6.84 -6.04
N LEU A 99 9.06 -5.61 -6.15
CA LEU A 99 9.13 -4.60 -5.10
C LEU A 99 7.72 -4.17 -4.69
N ILE A 100 7.42 -4.33 -3.42
CA ILE A 100 6.24 -3.77 -2.78
C ILE A 100 6.61 -2.40 -2.21
N ILE A 101 5.89 -1.37 -2.67
CA ILE A 101 6.06 0.02 -2.22
C ILE A 101 4.82 0.39 -1.40
N GLU A 102 4.97 0.69 -0.13
CA GLU A 102 3.84 1.02 0.73
C GLU A 102 3.66 2.54 0.87
N GLY A 103 2.45 3.00 0.57
CA GLY A 103 2.05 4.39 0.76
C GLY A 103 1.72 4.76 2.20
N ALA A 104 1.63 6.06 2.48
CA ALA A 104 1.15 6.61 3.74
C ALA A 104 -0.34 6.97 3.61
N GLY A 105 -1.21 6.33 4.41
CA GLY A 105 -2.66 6.58 4.38
C GLY A 105 -3.33 6.20 3.06
N GLY A 106 -4.30 7.00 2.62
CA GLY A 106 -5.03 6.82 1.36
C GLY A 106 -4.50 7.69 0.22
N VAL A 107 -5.14 7.59 -0.93
CA VAL A 107 -4.72 8.23 -2.19
C VAL A 107 -4.70 9.76 -2.14
N TYR A 108 -5.57 10.38 -1.34
CA TYR A 108 -5.68 11.83 -1.16
C TYR A 108 -4.85 12.39 0.00
N VAL A 109 -4.03 11.59 0.66
CA VAL A 109 -3.20 12.10 1.77
C VAL A 109 -2.19 13.13 1.24
N PRO A 110 -2.18 14.37 1.81
CA PRO A 110 -1.26 15.42 1.38
C PRO A 110 0.20 15.09 1.74
N LEU A 111 1.05 15.11 0.73
CA LEU A 111 2.50 15.01 0.87
C LEU A 111 3.14 16.40 0.94
N THR A 112 2.57 17.34 0.20
CA THR A 112 2.92 18.76 0.21
C THR A 112 1.65 19.61 0.12
N GLU A 113 1.77 20.93 0.00
CA GLU A 113 0.63 21.83 -0.28
C GLU A 113 -0.02 21.56 -1.63
N LYS A 114 0.68 20.91 -2.56
CA LYS A 114 0.26 20.75 -3.96
C LYS A 114 0.17 19.28 -4.40
N HIS A 115 0.80 18.38 -3.67
CA HIS A 115 0.91 16.98 -4.06
C HIS A 115 0.29 16.07 -3.00
N ILE A 116 -0.34 15.02 -3.50
CA ILE A 116 -0.97 13.96 -2.71
C ILE A 116 -0.28 12.61 -2.98
N THR A 117 -0.64 11.56 -2.25
CA THR A 117 -0.09 10.21 -2.44
C THR A 117 -0.19 9.73 -3.89
N THR A 118 -1.27 10.09 -4.60
CA THR A 118 -1.46 9.73 -6.01
C THR A 118 -0.36 10.30 -6.92
N ASP A 119 0.13 11.51 -6.65
CA ASP A 119 1.21 12.11 -7.43
C ASP A 119 2.53 11.34 -7.26
N LEU A 120 2.79 10.81 -6.05
CA LEU A 120 3.94 9.92 -5.80
C LEU A 120 3.77 8.59 -6.57
N ILE A 121 2.57 7.99 -6.57
CA ILE A 121 2.30 6.77 -7.34
C ILE A 121 2.60 7.01 -8.83
N GLY A 122 2.10 8.12 -9.37
CA GLY A 122 2.34 8.53 -10.76
C GLY A 122 3.82 8.73 -11.08
N SER A 123 4.58 9.38 -10.19
CA SER A 123 6.02 9.60 -10.37
C SER A 123 6.83 8.29 -10.37
N LEU A 124 6.41 7.32 -9.55
CA LEU A 124 7.06 5.99 -9.47
C LEU A 124 6.63 5.06 -10.60
N LYS A 125 5.58 5.41 -11.35
CA LYS A 125 5.04 4.64 -12.49
C LYS A 125 4.78 3.18 -12.13
N CYS A 126 3.97 2.96 -11.10
CA CYS A 126 3.65 1.63 -10.59
C CYS A 126 2.15 1.36 -10.68
N PRO A 127 1.73 0.14 -11.04
CA PRO A 127 0.37 -0.32 -10.79
C PRO A 127 0.13 -0.42 -9.29
N THR A 128 -1.13 -0.40 -8.89
CA THR A 128 -1.55 -0.25 -7.49
C THR A 128 -2.42 -1.42 -7.03
N ILE A 129 -2.18 -1.90 -5.82
CA ILE A 129 -3.11 -2.72 -5.05
C ILE A 129 -3.73 -1.82 -3.99
N VAL A 130 -5.06 -1.87 -3.87
CA VAL A 130 -5.81 -1.12 -2.87
C VAL A 130 -6.16 -2.03 -1.70
N VAL A 131 -5.80 -1.65 -0.49
CA VAL A 131 -6.21 -2.32 0.74
C VAL A 131 -7.42 -1.58 1.31
N ALA A 132 -8.50 -2.30 1.53
CA ALA A 132 -9.73 -1.78 2.11
C ALA A 132 -10.16 -2.64 3.30
N ARG A 133 -10.84 -2.04 4.27
CA ARG A 133 -11.49 -2.83 5.33
C ARG A 133 -12.65 -3.62 4.74
N SER A 134 -13.06 -4.70 5.39
CA SER A 134 -14.19 -5.52 4.93
C SER A 134 -15.55 -5.06 5.46
N GLU A 135 -15.58 -4.13 6.41
CA GLU A 135 -16.74 -3.74 7.19
C GLU A 135 -17.59 -2.66 6.51
N LEU A 136 -18.70 -2.27 7.17
CA LEU A 136 -19.59 -1.20 6.72
C LEU A 136 -18.83 0.10 6.40
N GLY A 137 -19.21 0.73 5.29
CA GLY A 137 -18.55 1.93 4.75
C GLY A 137 -17.50 1.60 3.68
N THR A 138 -17.06 0.34 3.56
CA THR A 138 -16.02 -0.03 2.59
C THR A 138 -16.44 0.24 1.15
N LEU A 139 -17.71 0.03 0.78
CA LEU A 139 -18.19 0.24 -0.58
C LEU A 139 -17.90 1.65 -1.05
N ASN A 140 -18.34 2.66 -0.27
CA ASN A 140 -18.10 4.06 -0.59
C ASN A 140 -16.60 4.39 -0.70
N HIS A 141 -15.81 4.03 0.30
CA HIS A 141 -14.39 4.36 0.31
C HIS A 141 -13.61 3.66 -0.80
N THR A 142 -13.94 2.40 -1.09
CA THR A 142 -13.28 1.62 -2.13
C THR A 142 -13.62 2.17 -3.52
N LEU A 143 -14.89 2.40 -3.82
CA LEU A 143 -15.32 2.92 -5.13
C LEU A 143 -14.71 4.30 -5.41
N LEU A 144 -14.75 5.22 -4.44
CA LEU A 144 -14.10 6.54 -4.58
C LEU A 144 -12.60 6.43 -4.80
N THR A 145 -11.92 5.50 -4.12
CA THR A 145 -10.47 5.28 -4.30
C THR A 145 -10.16 4.74 -5.69
N ILE A 146 -10.93 3.76 -6.16
CA ILE A 146 -10.75 3.16 -7.50
C ILE A 146 -11.02 4.21 -8.58
N GLU A 147 -12.15 4.90 -8.52
CA GLU A 147 -12.53 5.95 -9.47
C GLU A 147 -11.43 7.03 -9.56
N HIS A 148 -10.92 7.48 -8.42
CA HIS A 148 -9.84 8.45 -8.39
C HIS A 148 -8.57 7.95 -9.09
N LEU A 149 -8.13 6.72 -8.81
CA LEU A 149 -6.95 6.13 -9.44
C LEU A 149 -7.15 5.98 -10.96
N GLN A 150 -8.33 5.52 -11.40
CA GLN A 150 -8.68 5.39 -12.81
C GLN A 150 -8.67 6.75 -13.53
N ASN A 151 -9.27 7.78 -12.93
CA ASN A 151 -9.27 9.16 -13.47
C ASN A 151 -7.85 9.75 -13.57
N ARG A 152 -6.91 9.24 -12.78
CA ARG A 152 -5.48 9.61 -12.85
C ARG A 152 -4.66 8.67 -13.73
N HIS A 153 -5.32 7.76 -14.48
CA HIS A 153 -4.68 6.75 -15.35
C HIS A 153 -3.65 5.88 -14.62
N ILE A 154 -3.90 5.58 -13.35
CA ILE A 154 -3.07 4.68 -12.55
C ILE A 154 -3.70 3.28 -12.60
N PRO A 155 -2.99 2.27 -13.13
CA PRO A 155 -3.52 0.93 -13.18
C PRO A 155 -3.78 0.36 -11.78
N VAL A 156 -4.98 -0.20 -11.59
CA VAL A 156 -5.36 -0.89 -10.35
C VAL A 156 -5.39 -2.40 -10.61
N LEU A 157 -4.49 -3.13 -9.98
CA LEU A 157 -4.41 -4.59 -10.08
C LEU A 157 -5.58 -5.28 -9.39
N GLY A 158 -6.12 -4.65 -8.36
CA GLY A 158 -7.29 -5.09 -7.63
C GLY A 158 -7.28 -4.63 -6.18
N VAL A 159 -8.28 -5.12 -5.44
CA VAL A 159 -8.53 -4.78 -4.04
C VAL A 159 -8.30 -6.01 -3.16
N ILE A 160 -7.65 -5.83 -2.02
CA ILE A 160 -7.58 -6.81 -0.94
C ILE A 160 -8.46 -6.28 0.21
N LEU A 161 -9.49 -7.05 0.57
CA LEU A 161 -10.32 -6.75 1.74
C LEU A 161 -9.65 -7.35 2.98
N ASN A 162 -9.41 -6.52 3.98
CA ASN A 162 -8.75 -6.90 5.22
C ASN A 162 -9.71 -6.74 6.40
N GLY A 163 -9.90 -7.80 7.18
CA GLY A 163 -10.84 -7.87 8.31
C GLY A 163 -11.72 -9.11 8.22
N ASN A 164 -12.84 -9.13 8.94
CA ASN A 164 -13.76 -10.26 8.89
C ASN A 164 -14.23 -10.52 7.45
N ILE A 165 -14.32 -11.79 7.06
CA ILE A 165 -14.83 -12.17 5.74
C ILE A 165 -16.26 -11.63 5.58
N ASN A 166 -16.48 -10.91 4.49
CA ASN A 166 -17.77 -10.28 4.18
C ASN A 166 -18.06 -10.43 2.68
N GLU A 167 -18.74 -11.51 2.33
CA GLU A 167 -19.06 -11.80 0.92
C GLU A 167 -20.07 -10.81 0.35
N ASP A 168 -21.00 -10.28 1.14
CA ASP A 168 -21.99 -9.30 0.65
C ASP A 168 -21.28 -8.03 0.14
N ASN A 169 -20.33 -7.50 0.90
CA ASN A 169 -19.54 -6.34 0.46
C ASN A 169 -18.62 -6.69 -0.72
N ALA A 170 -18.03 -7.89 -0.74
CA ALA A 170 -17.20 -8.31 -1.85
C ALA A 170 -18.01 -8.47 -3.15
N GLU A 171 -19.20 -9.07 -3.08
CA GLU A 171 -20.12 -9.20 -4.22
C GLU A 171 -20.60 -7.84 -4.72
N ALA A 172 -20.97 -6.94 -3.81
CA ALA A 172 -21.36 -5.58 -4.17
C ALA A 172 -20.23 -4.86 -4.91
N LEU A 173 -18.98 -4.94 -4.44
CA LEU A 173 -17.82 -4.33 -5.13
C LEU A 173 -17.60 -4.98 -6.51
N ARG A 174 -17.70 -6.31 -6.64
CA ARG A 174 -17.59 -7.00 -7.93
C ARG A 174 -18.67 -6.56 -8.91
N ALA A 175 -19.91 -6.34 -8.44
CA ALA A 175 -21.01 -5.84 -9.25
C ALA A 175 -20.74 -4.44 -9.83
N PHE A 176 -19.91 -3.62 -9.15
CA PHE A 176 -19.40 -2.33 -9.64
C PHE A 176 -18.10 -2.44 -10.44
N GLY A 177 -17.70 -3.65 -10.84
CA GLY A 177 -16.53 -3.89 -11.68
C GLY A 177 -15.19 -3.89 -10.91
N VAL A 178 -15.23 -3.89 -9.57
CA VAL A 178 -14.01 -3.93 -8.77
C VAL A 178 -13.48 -5.36 -8.71
N ARG A 179 -12.22 -5.55 -9.11
CA ARG A 179 -11.53 -6.82 -8.98
C ARG A 179 -11.12 -7.05 -7.52
N ILE A 180 -11.75 -7.98 -6.83
CA ILE A 180 -11.35 -8.44 -5.49
C ILE A 180 -10.31 -9.54 -5.65
N LEU A 181 -9.08 -9.29 -5.22
CA LEU A 181 -7.98 -10.28 -5.27
C LEU A 181 -8.18 -11.37 -4.22
N CYS A 182 -8.46 -10.96 -3.00
CA CYS A 182 -8.78 -11.87 -1.89
C CYS A 182 -9.39 -11.10 -0.71
N GLN A 183 -9.89 -11.86 0.26
CA GLN A 183 -10.24 -11.37 1.59
C GLN A 183 -9.28 -11.99 2.61
N ILE A 184 -8.71 -11.18 3.49
CA ILE A 184 -7.76 -11.59 4.51
C ILE A 184 -8.40 -11.41 5.88
N PRO A 185 -8.77 -12.50 6.57
CA PRO A 185 -9.32 -12.44 7.91
C PRO A 185 -8.26 -12.05 8.94
N HIS A 186 -8.71 -11.61 10.12
CA HIS A 186 -7.82 -11.45 11.26
C HIS A 186 -7.13 -12.78 11.57
N ALA A 187 -5.83 -12.74 11.78
CA ALA A 187 -5.02 -13.93 12.09
C ALA A 187 -3.89 -13.57 13.07
N ASP A 188 -3.68 -14.44 14.03
CA ASP A 188 -2.57 -14.31 14.99
C ASP A 188 -1.22 -14.67 14.35
N ASN A 189 -1.24 -15.56 13.35
CA ASN A 189 -0.06 -16.00 12.63
C ASN A 189 -0.17 -15.65 11.15
N LEU A 190 0.78 -14.86 10.65
CA LEU A 190 0.86 -14.48 9.24
C LEU A 190 0.85 -15.69 8.28
N ASN A 191 1.46 -16.82 8.68
CA ASN A 191 1.54 -18.01 7.83
C ASN A 191 0.18 -18.63 7.50
N ASP A 192 -0.82 -18.44 8.38
CA ASP A 192 -2.16 -19.01 8.18
C ASP A 192 -2.91 -18.34 7.03
N VAL A 193 -2.58 -17.08 6.76
CA VAL A 193 -3.26 -16.25 5.75
C VAL A 193 -2.40 -15.95 4.52
N VAL A 194 -1.09 -16.19 4.54
CA VAL A 194 -0.23 -16.07 3.35
C VAL A 194 -0.76 -16.87 2.13
N PRO A 195 -1.28 -18.11 2.28
CA PRO A 195 -1.81 -18.87 1.15
C PRO A 195 -3.03 -18.25 0.48
N LEU A 196 -3.75 -17.34 1.17
CA LEU A 196 -4.92 -16.64 0.62
C LEU A 196 -4.52 -15.57 -0.41
N ILE A 197 -3.28 -15.09 -0.37
CA ILE A 197 -2.76 -14.16 -1.38
C ILE A 197 -2.56 -14.93 -2.70
N PRO A 198 -3.15 -14.48 -3.82
CA PRO A 198 -2.94 -15.10 -5.13
C PRO A 198 -1.45 -15.09 -5.53
N VAL A 199 -1.03 -15.94 -6.45
CA VAL A 199 0.32 -15.87 -7.00
C VAL A 199 0.47 -14.61 -7.86
N LEU A 200 1.67 -14.07 -7.93
CA LEU A 200 1.91 -12.79 -8.61
C LEU A 200 1.49 -12.81 -10.08
N ALA A 201 1.72 -13.93 -10.78
CA ALA A 201 1.34 -14.08 -12.18
C ALA A 201 -0.16 -13.84 -12.39
N ASP A 202 -1.02 -14.46 -11.57
CA ASP A 202 -2.48 -14.31 -11.67
C ASP A 202 -2.93 -12.86 -11.42
N VAL A 203 -2.17 -12.13 -10.59
CA VAL A 203 -2.47 -10.72 -10.31
C VAL A 203 -2.15 -9.83 -11.51
N LEU A 204 -1.09 -10.14 -12.25
CA LEU A 204 -0.59 -9.36 -13.39
C LEU A 204 -1.31 -9.66 -14.71
N GLU A 205 -1.75 -10.91 -14.95
CA GLU A 205 -2.32 -11.36 -16.24
C GLU A 205 -3.60 -10.61 -16.66
N THR A 206 -4.30 -9.93 -15.75
CA THR A 206 -5.61 -9.31 -16.06
C THR A 206 -5.51 -7.86 -16.53
N THR A 207 -4.33 -7.30 -16.71
CA THR A 207 -4.13 -5.92 -17.18
C THR A 207 -4.11 -5.77 -18.69
N GLU A 208 -4.16 -6.88 -19.46
CA GLU A 208 -4.08 -6.86 -20.93
C GLU A 208 -5.45 -6.91 -21.65
N SER A 209 -6.57 -6.93 -20.92
CA SER A 209 -7.92 -7.18 -21.50
C SER A 209 -8.90 -5.99 -21.40
N THR A 210 -8.42 -4.75 -21.40
CA THR A 210 -9.33 -3.58 -21.48
C THR A 210 -8.78 -2.49 -22.37
#